data_c8576603c861ee987fa286c20bd640e0
#
_entry.id   c8576603c861ee987fa286c20bd640e0
#
_cell.length_a   1.000
_cell.length_b   1.000
_cell.length_c   1.000
_cell.angle_alpha   90.00
_cell.angle_beta   90.00
_cell.angle_gamma   90.00
#
_symmetry.space_group_name_H-M   'P 1'
#
loop_
_entity.id
_entity.type
_entity.pdbx_description
1 polymer ?
#
loop_
_entity_poly.entity_id
_entity_poly.type
_entity_poly.pdbx_seq_one_letter_code
_entity_poly.pdbx_strand_id
1 'polypeptide(L)'
;MNALAEEGTLRRMTMGEIKLARHIYGSSIIYGRVWIHCDSYFPFGLQNRSYAMAPNGELWLRRELYKDDFSDNTVLIEDKHLFIHELGHVWQHQHGQWVRMRGLFSWAAEYNYRLDKNKITDYSLEQQASIFADYWLLLVYGIETWRYYQRPGRVGK
;
A
#
# COMPACT_ATOMS: atom_id res chain seq x y z
N MET A 1 0.18 23.48 -11.87
CA MET A 1 0.45 22.11 -12.38
C MET A 1 1.65 21.56 -11.62
N ASN A 2 1.44 20.57 -10.77
CA ASN A 2 2.56 19.96 -10.07
C ASN A 2 3.30 19.04 -11.06
N ALA A 3 4.59 19.30 -11.24
CA ALA A 3 5.43 18.41 -12.02
C ALA A 3 5.46 17.02 -11.36
N LEU A 4 5.42 15.97 -12.18
CA LEU A 4 5.61 14.62 -11.67
C LEU A 4 7.04 14.50 -11.12
N ALA A 5 7.19 13.75 -10.03
CA ALA A 5 8.51 13.49 -9.46
C ALA A 5 9.40 12.75 -10.47
N GLU A 6 10.70 13.02 -10.41
CA GLU A 6 11.68 12.30 -11.23
C GLU A 6 11.90 10.89 -10.69
N GLU A 7 11.90 9.91 -11.59
CA GLU A 7 12.28 8.54 -11.24
C GLU A 7 13.76 8.47 -10.85
N GLY A 8 14.08 7.55 -9.96
CA GLY A 8 15.40 7.41 -9.35
C GLY A 8 15.52 8.07 -7.98
N THR A 9 14.49 8.80 -7.54
CA THR A 9 14.47 9.41 -6.19
C THR A 9 13.93 8.44 -5.15
N LEU A 10 14.40 8.60 -3.92
CA LEU A 10 13.87 7.87 -2.77
C LEU A 10 13.84 8.77 -1.55
N ARG A 11 12.95 8.44 -0.62
CA ARG A 11 12.77 9.19 0.62
C ARG A 11 12.27 8.32 1.76
N ARG A 12 12.41 8.81 2.97
CA ARG A 12 11.75 8.24 4.15
C ARG A 12 10.27 8.63 4.17
N MET A 13 9.50 7.96 5.03
CA MET A 13 8.13 8.37 5.29
C MET A 13 8.08 9.76 5.94
N THR A 14 7.09 10.55 5.55
CA THR A 14 6.80 11.81 6.23
C THR A 14 6.13 11.56 7.58
N MET A 15 6.17 12.55 8.46
CA MET A 15 5.47 12.46 9.75
C MET A 15 3.95 12.28 9.57
N GLY A 16 3.38 12.94 8.55
CA GLY A 16 1.97 12.79 8.22
C GLY A 16 1.62 11.39 7.76
N GLU A 17 2.47 10.77 6.93
CA GLU A 17 2.30 9.38 6.48
C GLU A 17 2.39 8.39 7.63
N ILE A 18 3.34 8.57 8.55
CA ILE A 18 3.45 7.74 9.75
C ILE A 18 2.20 7.86 10.61
N LYS A 19 1.70 9.08 10.82
CA LYS A 19 0.47 9.33 11.55
C LYS A 19 -0.73 8.64 10.88
N LEU A 20 -0.81 8.73 9.57
CA LEU A 20 -1.85 8.07 8.77
C LEU A 20 -1.81 6.55 8.94
N ALA A 21 -0.63 5.96 8.84
CA ALA A 21 -0.43 4.51 8.96
C ALA A 21 -0.70 3.98 10.37
N ARG A 22 -0.42 4.78 11.38
CA ARG A 22 -0.63 4.37 12.79
C ARG A 22 -2.07 4.09 13.16
N HIS A 23 -3.03 4.59 12.41
CA HIS A 23 -4.44 4.27 12.64
C HIS A 23 -4.73 2.78 12.52
N ILE A 24 -3.98 2.05 11.71
CA ILE A 24 -4.15 0.59 11.53
C ILE A 24 -2.95 -0.22 12.01
N TYR A 25 -1.73 0.24 11.78
CA TYR A 25 -0.51 -0.52 12.11
C TYR A 25 0.04 -0.19 13.50
N GLY A 26 -0.34 0.95 14.09
CA GLY A 26 0.17 1.36 15.41
C GLY A 26 1.68 1.38 15.45
N SER A 27 2.28 0.68 16.39
CA SER A 27 3.73 0.51 16.53
C SER A 27 4.26 -0.79 15.89
N SER A 28 3.42 -1.54 15.16
CA SER A 28 3.81 -2.83 14.59
C SER A 28 4.69 -2.73 13.34
N ILE A 29 4.83 -1.55 12.76
CA ILE A 29 5.78 -1.27 11.69
C ILE A 29 6.93 -0.43 12.25
N ILE A 30 8.16 -0.78 11.89
CA ILE A 30 9.34 0.03 12.15
C ILE A 30 9.45 1.06 11.02
N TYR A 31 8.77 2.20 11.18
CA TYR A 31 8.62 3.21 10.12
C TYR A 31 9.96 3.80 9.66
N GLY A 32 10.94 3.90 10.55
CA GLY A 32 12.27 4.40 10.22
C GLY A 32 13.05 3.52 9.25
N ARG A 33 12.60 2.29 8.99
CA ARG A 33 13.19 1.37 8.01
C ARG A 33 12.49 1.37 6.66
N VAL A 34 11.41 2.13 6.53
CA VAL A 34 10.62 2.16 5.30
C VAL A 34 11.15 3.23 4.37
N TRP A 35 11.60 2.83 3.20
CA TRP A 35 11.97 3.72 2.10
C TRP A 35 10.87 3.73 1.05
N ILE A 36 10.63 4.88 0.47
CA ILE A 36 9.66 5.07 -0.61
C ILE A 36 10.42 5.50 -1.85
N HIS A 37 10.41 4.66 -2.86
CA HIS A 37 11.08 4.89 -4.13
C HIS A 37 10.08 5.42 -5.17
N CYS A 38 10.48 6.46 -5.88
CA CYS A 38 9.87 6.85 -7.14
C CYS A 38 10.67 6.18 -8.25
N ASP A 39 10.49 4.87 -8.45
CA ASP A 39 11.29 4.10 -9.39
C ASP A 39 10.68 2.72 -9.65
N SER A 40 11.25 2.00 -10.61
CA SER A 40 10.96 0.60 -10.89
C SER A 40 11.78 -0.31 -9.97
N TYR A 41 11.13 -1.30 -9.36
CA TYR A 41 11.81 -2.38 -8.65
C TYR A 41 12.59 -3.28 -9.61
N PHE A 42 12.06 -3.51 -10.81
CA PHE A 42 12.73 -4.31 -11.83
C PHE A 42 13.71 -3.46 -12.64
N PRO A 43 14.84 -4.04 -13.09
CA PRO A 43 15.79 -3.33 -13.91
C PRO A 43 15.15 -2.85 -15.22
N PHE A 44 15.75 -1.83 -15.85
CA PHE A 44 15.32 -1.26 -17.13
C PHE A 44 13.89 -0.69 -17.12
N GLY A 45 13.36 -0.30 -15.94
CA GLY A 45 12.03 0.27 -15.83
C GLY A 45 10.90 -0.72 -16.14
N LEU A 46 11.10 -2.01 -15.90
CA LEU A 46 10.14 -3.05 -16.26
C LEU A 46 8.95 -3.17 -15.31
N GLN A 47 8.94 -2.47 -14.17
CA GLN A 47 7.75 -2.41 -13.33
C GLN A 47 6.62 -1.70 -14.07
N ASN A 48 5.44 -2.33 -14.09
CA ASN A 48 4.26 -1.71 -14.68
C ASN A 48 3.92 -0.40 -13.97
N ARG A 49 3.64 0.66 -14.73
CA ARG A 49 3.35 2.00 -14.22
C ARG A 49 2.04 2.11 -13.43
N SER A 50 1.15 1.16 -13.61
CA SER A 50 -0.14 1.10 -12.92
C SER A 50 -0.10 0.35 -11.58
N TYR A 51 1.03 -0.28 -11.23
CA TYR A 51 1.14 -1.08 -10.01
C TYR A 51 2.24 -0.57 -9.09
N ALA A 52 1.90 -0.40 -7.81
CA ALA A 52 2.87 -0.27 -6.75
C ALA A 52 3.38 -1.64 -6.33
N MET A 53 4.57 -1.70 -5.77
CA MET A 53 5.18 -2.92 -5.26
C MET A 53 5.87 -2.67 -3.93
N ALA A 54 5.83 -3.66 -3.04
CA ALA A 54 6.56 -3.61 -1.77
C ALA A 54 7.20 -4.98 -1.47
N PRO A 55 8.07 -5.50 -2.34
CA PRO A 55 8.55 -6.88 -2.26
C PRO A 55 9.61 -7.13 -1.17
N ASN A 56 10.27 -6.09 -0.69
CA ASN A 56 11.42 -6.17 0.22
C ASN A 56 11.31 -5.26 1.45
N GLY A 57 10.08 -4.87 1.83
CA GLY A 57 9.84 -3.96 2.96
C GLY A 57 10.01 -2.48 2.64
N GLU A 58 10.14 -2.14 1.38
CA GLU A 58 10.20 -0.78 0.85
C GLU A 58 9.15 -0.62 -0.24
N LEU A 59 8.63 0.60 -0.41
CA LEU A 59 7.64 0.89 -1.44
C LEU A 59 8.32 1.31 -2.74
N TRP A 60 7.85 0.73 -3.84
CA TRP A 60 8.31 1.04 -5.20
C TRP A 60 7.11 1.49 -6.04
N LEU A 61 7.10 2.79 -6.35
CA LEU A 61 6.02 3.42 -7.10
C LEU A 61 6.60 4.13 -8.30
N ARG A 62 6.07 3.84 -9.49
CA ARG A 62 6.42 4.63 -10.67
C ARG A 62 5.87 6.04 -10.49
N ARG A 63 6.41 7.00 -11.23
CA ARG A 63 6.08 8.43 -11.08
C ARG A 63 4.58 8.75 -11.18
N GLU A 64 3.81 7.95 -11.88
CA GLU A 64 2.36 8.11 -12.05
C GLU A 64 1.59 7.85 -10.75
N LEU A 65 2.12 7.00 -9.87
CA LEU A 65 1.51 6.66 -8.57
C LEU A 65 2.20 7.34 -7.40
N TYR A 66 3.45 7.71 -7.54
CA TYR A 66 4.23 8.34 -6.47
C TYR A 66 3.66 9.69 -6.07
N LYS A 67 3.68 9.96 -4.76
CA LYS A 67 3.39 11.26 -4.16
C LYS A 67 4.52 11.64 -3.21
N ASP A 68 4.83 12.93 -3.14
CA ASP A 68 5.83 13.44 -2.19
C ASP A 68 5.39 13.25 -0.74
N ASP A 69 4.08 13.26 -0.51
CA ASP A 69 3.46 13.03 0.79
C ASP A 69 2.03 12.49 0.60
N PHE A 70 1.84 11.21 0.86
CA PHE A 70 0.51 10.59 0.74
C PHE A 70 -0.50 11.11 1.77
N SER A 71 -0.04 11.76 2.85
CA SER A 71 -0.94 12.36 3.84
C SER A 71 -1.48 13.74 3.46
N ASP A 72 -0.96 14.33 2.39
CA ASP A 72 -1.41 15.64 1.91
C ASP A 72 -2.91 15.64 1.59
N ASN A 73 -3.59 16.75 1.92
CA ASN A 73 -5.03 16.88 1.71
C ASN A 73 -5.46 16.83 0.24
N THR A 74 -4.55 17.12 -0.68
CA THR A 74 -4.82 17.07 -2.12
C THR A 74 -4.73 15.65 -2.70
N VAL A 75 -4.16 14.70 -1.96
CA VAL A 75 -4.05 13.30 -2.38
C VAL A 75 -5.41 12.62 -2.25
N LEU A 76 -5.83 11.94 -3.31
CA LEU A 76 -7.10 11.21 -3.34
C LEU A 76 -7.12 10.06 -2.33
N ILE A 77 -8.31 9.73 -1.84
CA ILE A 77 -8.51 8.63 -0.90
C ILE A 77 -8.03 7.30 -1.48
N GLU A 78 -8.24 7.07 -2.78
CA GLU A 78 -7.78 5.87 -3.49
C GLU A 78 -6.26 5.72 -3.45
N ASP A 79 -5.54 6.82 -3.60
CA ASP A 79 -4.07 6.83 -3.54
C ASP A 79 -3.57 6.59 -2.11
N LYS A 80 -4.26 7.14 -1.12
CA LYS A 80 -3.99 6.85 0.29
C LYS A 80 -4.26 5.38 0.63
N HIS A 81 -5.36 4.83 0.12
CA HIS A 81 -5.71 3.42 0.30
C HIS A 81 -4.65 2.51 -0.30
N LEU A 82 -4.17 2.81 -1.51
CA LEU A 82 -3.05 2.11 -2.15
C LEU A 82 -1.80 2.13 -1.25
N PHE A 83 -1.45 3.31 -0.74
CA PHE A 83 -0.30 3.49 0.14
C PHE A 83 -0.41 2.62 1.41
N ILE A 84 -1.57 2.60 2.05
CA ILE A 84 -1.82 1.77 3.24
C ILE A 84 -1.78 0.28 2.90
N HIS A 85 -2.29 -0.12 1.73
CA HIS A 85 -2.20 -1.50 1.23
C HIS A 85 -0.73 -1.94 1.08
N GLU A 86 0.10 -1.11 0.43
CA GLU A 86 1.52 -1.41 0.25
C GLU A 86 2.27 -1.47 1.60
N LEU A 87 1.90 -0.64 2.56
CA LEU A 87 2.41 -0.76 3.93
C LEU A 87 2.02 -2.08 4.60
N GLY A 88 0.92 -2.69 4.20
CA GLY A 88 0.56 -4.05 4.60
C GLY A 88 1.62 -5.06 4.21
N HIS A 89 2.19 -4.95 3.02
CA HIS A 89 3.30 -5.78 2.57
C HIS A 89 4.60 -5.49 3.33
N VAL A 90 4.83 -4.23 3.72
CA VAL A 90 5.95 -3.86 4.62
C VAL A 90 5.78 -4.53 5.97
N TRP A 91 4.57 -4.49 6.53
CA TRP A 91 4.24 -5.18 7.78
C TRP A 91 4.53 -6.67 7.69
N GLN A 92 4.08 -7.32 6.61
CA GLN A 92 4.33 -8.74 6.35
C GLN A 92 5.82 -9.05 6.29
N HIS A 93 6.59 -8.26 5.56
CA HIS A 93 8.03 -8.41 5.44
C HIS A 93 8.72 -8.29 6.80
N GLN A 94 8.38 -7.28 7.59
CA GLN A 94 8.96 -7.06 8.92
C GLN A 94 8.58 -8.16 9.92
N HIS A 95 7.49 -8.88 9.69
CA HIS A 95 7.03 -10.01 10.50
C HIS A 95 7.40 -11.37 9.92
N GLY A 96 8.34 -11.42 8.98
CA GLY A 96 8.93 -12.66 8.47
C GLY A 96 8.10 -13.39 7.41
N GLN A 97 7.10 -12.77 6.80
CA GLN A 97 6.37 -13.36 5.69
C GLN A 97 7.12 -13.14 4.36
N TRP A 98 7.01 -14.10 3.43
CA TRP A 98 7.79 -14.13 2.18
C TRP A 98 7.12 -13.31 1.06
N VAL A 99 7.05 -12.01 1.23
CA VAL A 99 6.41 -11.08 0.27
C VAL A 99 7.13 -11.07 -1.09
N ARG A 100 8.46 -11.13 -1.08
CA ARG A 100 9.29 -11.00 -2.29
C ARG A 100 8.94 -12.04 -3.37
N MET A 101 8.71 -13.29 -2.99
CA MET A 101 8.40 -14.35 -3.96
C MET A 101 7.00 -14.19 -4.57
N ARG A 102 6.07 -13.59 -3.84
CA ARG A 102 4.69 -13.40 -4.32
C ARG A 102 4.52 -12.13 -5.16
N GLY A 103 5.34 -11.11 -4.96
CA GLY A 103 5.34 -9.90 -5.80
C GLY A 103 5.58 -10.18 -7.28
N LEU A 104 6.29 -11.26 -7.62
CA LEU A 104 6.50 -11.70 -9.00
C LEU A 104 5.23 -12.23 -9.67
N PHE A 105 4.22 -12.64 -8.90
CA PHE A 105 2.97 -13.23 -9.37
C PHE A 105 1.74 -12.40 -8.95
N SER A 106 1.92 -11.12 -8.67
CA SER A 106 0.85 -10.23 -8.20
C SER A 106 -0.34 -10.15 -9.19
N TRP A 107 -0.08 -10.30 -10.49
CA TRP A 107 -1.11 -10.35 -11.52
C TRP A 107 -2.09 -11.54 -11.38
N ALA A 108 -1.69 -12.61 -10.70
CA ALA A 108 -2.51 -13.79 -10.42
C ALA A 108 -3.10 -13.76 -9.00
N ALA A 109 -2.81 -12.73 -8.20
CA ALA A 109 -3.22 -12.67 -6.82
C ALA A 109 -4.71 -12.36 -6.68
N GLU A 110 -5.34 -13.02 -5.72
CA GLU A 110 -6.71 -12.73 -5.34
C GLU A 110 -6.74 -11.63 -4.28
N TYR A 111 -7.35 -10.51 -4.59
CA TYR A 111 -7.53 -9.37 -3.67
C TYR A 111 -8.85 -9.44 -2.91
N ASN A 112 -9.86 -10.10 -3.49
CA ASN A 112 -11.16 -10.25 -2.85
C ASN A 112 -11.08 -11.24 -1.69
N TYR A 113 -11.78 -10.94 -0.62
CA TYR A 113 -11.76 -11.75 0.60
C TYR A 113 -13.14 -11.81 1.23
N ARG A 114 -13.34 -12.82 2.08
CA ARG A 114 -14.46 -12.91 3.02
C ARG A 114 -13.89 -13.01 4.43
N LEU A 115 -14.48 -12.32 5.38
CA LEU A 115 -14.05 -12.38 6.77
C LEU A 115 -14.57 -13.65 7.46
N ASP A 116 -14.09 -14.79 6.99
CA ASP A 116 -14.52 -16.13 7.43
C ASP A 116 -13.38 -16.96 8.05
N LYS A 117 -12.19 -16.40 8.21
CA LYS A 117 -11.03 -17.07 8.79
C LYS A 117 -10.72 -16.51 10.17
N ASN A 118 -10.07 -17.33 11.01
CA ASN A 118 -9.84 -17.01 12.43
C ASN A 118 -8.67 -16.05 12.65
N LYS A 119 -7.66 -16.10 11.78
CA LYS A 119 -6.44 -15.30 11.91
C LYS A 119 -6.14 -14.58 10.62
N ILE A 120 -5.53 -13.39 10.74
CA ILE A 120 -5.11 -12.62 9.55
C ILE A 120 -4.11 -13.42 8.69
N THR A 121 -3.25 -14.21 9.32
CA THR A 121 -2.26 -15.05 8.62
C THR A 121 -2.87 -16.22 7.85
N ASP A 122 -4.14 -16.53 8.03
CA ASP A 122 -4.85 -17.56 7.27
C ASP A 122 -5.30 -17.04 5.88
N TYR A 123 -5.23 -15.74 5.67
CA TYR A 123 -5.50 -15.09 4.38
C TYR A 123 -4.23 -15.01 3.53
N SER A 124 -4.40 -14.91 2.20
CA SER A 124 -3.26 -14.64 1.32
C SER A 124 -2.63 -13.28 1.63
N LEU A 125 -1.39 -13.06 1.21
CA LEU A 125 -0.69 -11.80 1.48
C LEU A 125 -1.45 -10.59 0.91
N GLU A 126 -1.98 -10.71 -0.30
CA GLU A 126 -2.77 -9.65 -0.92
C GLU A 126 -4.11 -9.42 -0.20
N GLN A 127 -4.77 -10.48 0.22
CA GLN A 127 -5.99 -10.35 1.03
C GLN A 127 -5.71 -9.68 2.37
N GLN A 128 -4.62 -10.04 3.06
CA GLN A 128 -4.21 -9.39 4.31
C GLN A 128 -4.03 -7.87 4.11
N ALA A 129 -3.27 -7.48 3.08
CA ALA A 129 -3.02 -6.08 2.78
C ALA A 129 -4.32 -5.33 2.43
N SER A 130 -5.22 -5.97 1.69
CA SER A 130 -6.53 -5.41 1.36
C SER A 130 -7.42 -5.25 2.60
N ILE A 131 -7.41 -6.22 3.51
CA ILE A 131 -8.15 -6.14 4.78
C ILE A 131 -7.63 -4.95 5.61
N PHE A 132 -6.33 -4.79 5.73
CA PHE A 132 -5.74 -3.66 6.47
C PHE A 132 -6.14 -2.32 5.86
N ALA A 133 -6.04 -2.17 4.54
CA ALA A 133 -6.38 -0.93 3.87
C ALA A 133 -7.87 -0.61 3.96
N ASP A 134 -8.74 -1.59 3.82
CA ASP A 134 -10.19 -1.41 3.94
C ASP A 134 -10.59 -1.06 5.38
N TYR A 135 -9.97 -1.67 6.38
CA TYR A 135 -10.22 -1.34 7.78
C TYR A 135 -9.70 0.07 8.12
N TRP A 136 -8.54 0.44 7.60
CA TRP A 136 -8.04 1.81 7.71
C TRP A 136 -9.04 2.82 7.14
N LEU A 137 -9.59 2.54 5.97
CA LEU A 137 -10.59 3.39 5.32
C LEU A 137 -11.83 3.58 6.21
N LEU A 138 -12.31 2.49 6.80
CA LEU A 138 -13.44 2.51 7.74
C LEU A 138 -13.14 3.35 8.99
N LEU A 139 -11.95 3.16 9.58
CA LEU A 139 -11.56 3.87 10.81
C LEU A 139 -11.37 5.37 10.59
N VAL A 140 -10.79 5.77 9.49
CA VAL A 140 -10.40 7.17 9.23
C VAL A 140 -11.56 7.97 8.61
N TYR A 141 -12.30 7.37 7.68
CA TYR A 141 -13.33 8.07 6.91
C TYR A 141 -14.76 7.67 7.25
N GLY A 142 -14.96 6.62 8.02
CA GLY A 142 -16.27 6.17 8.47
C GLY A 142 -17.00 5.23 7.51
N ILE A 143 -18.15 4.72 7.98
CA ILE A 143 -18.88 3.63 7.33
C ILE A 143 -19.44 4.01 5.95
N GLU A 144 -19.88 5.24 5.75
CA GLU A 144 -20.47 5.66 4.48
C GLU A 144 -19.42 5.74 3.37
N THR A 145 -18.25 6.28 3.69
CA THR A 145 -17.11 6.31 2.75
C THR A 145 -16.64 4.89 2.45
N TRP A 146 -16.49 4.06 3.47
CA TRP A 146 -16.14 2.65 3.30
C TRP A 146 -17.12 1.93 2.38
N ARG A 147 -18.43 2.06 2.58
CA ARG A 147 -19.48 1.48 1.72
C ARG A 147 -19.38 1.95 0.28
N TYR A 148 -19.10 3.23 0.08
CA TYR A 148 -18.93 3.80 -1.26
C TYR A 148 -17.82 3.09 -2.02
N TYR A 149 -16.66 2.89 -1.38
CA TYR A 149 -15.50 2.27 -2.01
C TYR A 149 -15.61 0.73 -2.14
N GLN A 150 -16.50 0.09 -1.41
CA GLN A 150 -16.77 -1.35 -1.57
C GLN A 150 -17.58 -1.69 -2.82
N ARG A 151 -18.17 -0.69 -3.47
CA ARG A 151 -18.92 -0.92 -4.72
C ARG A 151 -17.96 -1.36 -5.84
N PRO A 152 -18.39 -2.37 -6.67
CA PRO A 152 -17.55 -2.84 -7.78
C PRO A 152 -17.04 -1.70 -8.66
N GLY A 153 -15.74 -1.70 -8.97
CA GLY A 153 -15.07 -0.73 -9.84
C GLY A 153 -14.69 0.61 -9.20
N ARG A 154 -14.85 0.78 -7.88
CA ARG A 154 -14.53 2.04 -7.19
C ARG A 154 -13.14 2.06 -6.53
N VAL A 155 -12.70 0.95 -5.96
CA VAL A 155 -11.31 0.78 -5.52
C VAL A 155 -10.62 -0.09 -6.54
N GLY A 156 -9.44 0.32 -7.01
CA GLY A 156 -8.68 -0.42 -8.01
C GLY A 156 -8.41 -1.85 -7.58
N LYS A 157 -9.27 -2.71 -8.00
CA LYS A 157 -9.18 -4.15 -7.81
C LYS A 157 -8.73 -4.79 -9.09
#